data_9a69aebdebdda761e4a05be6c5420d40
#
_entry.id   9a69aebdebdda761e4a05be6c5420d40
#
_cell.length_a   1.000
_cell.length_b   1.000
_cell.length_c   1.000
_cell.angle_alpha   90.00
_cell.angle_beta   90.00
_cell.angle_gamma   90.00
#
_symmetry.space_group_name_H-M   'P 1'
#
loop_
_entity.id
_entity.type
_entity.pdbx_description
1 polymer ?
#
loop_
_entity_poly.entity_id
_entity_poly.type
_entity_poly.pdbx_seq_one_letter_code
_entity_poly.pdbx_strand_id
1 'polypeptide(L)'
;MQMMKLFFLFFLIILTSSLISDAEAHPLFNSGEEWIGEHRVQIATLPEIPAVGEKIQVLVRVVDIDFQELDQFTLGIRIFYDGEQIDAFMPKMYQNGHMEMDYIFEMSGNHVFRVDLYDVSKDGQALTYTFNISAQNPFGFIFIS
;
A
#
# COMPACT_ATOMS: atom_id res chain seq x y z
N MET A 1 55.58 -12.71 1.56
CA MET A 1 54.76 -13.02 2.74
C MET A 1 53.87 -11.88 3.15
N GLN A 2 54.32 -10.63 3.16
CA GLN A 2 53.45 -9.48 3.51
C GLN A 2 52.36 -9.19 2.44
N MET A 3 52.62 -9.39 1.18
CA MET A 3 51.66 -9.19 0.09
C MET A 3 50.49 -10.20 0.14
N MET A 4 50.75 -11.44 0.57
CA MET A 4 49.71 -12.45 0.72
C MET A 4 48.74 -12.15 1.89
N LYS A 5 49.26 -11.57 2.98
CA LYS A 5 48.43 -11.13 4.11
C LYS A 5 47.55 -9.94 3.75
N LEU A 6 48.07 -9.02 2.92
CA LEU A 6 47.31 -7.88 2.42
C LEU A 6 46.23 -8.32 1.43
N PHE A 7 46.54 -9.31 0.59
CA PHE A 7 45.57 -9.89 -0.36
C PHE A 7 44.43 -10.62 0.35
N PHE A 8 44.76 -11.34 1.43
CA PHE A 8 43.77 -12.04 2.25
C PHE A 8 42.86 -11.07 3.01
N LEU A 9 43.42 -9.98 3.51
CA LEU A 9 42.67 -8.91 4.17
C LEU A 9 41.72 -8.20 3.19
N PHE A 10 42.22 -7.95 1.96
CA PHE A 10 41.41 -7.33 0.91
C PHE A 10 40.29 -8.24 0.43
N PHE A 11 40.53 -9.55 0.35
CA PHE A 11 39.55 -10.56 0.00
C PHE A 11 38.47 -10.70 1.11
N LEU A 12 38.89 -10.60 2.37
CA LEU A 12 37.98 -10.64 3.51
C LEU A 12 37.05 -9.41 3.55
N ILE A 13 37.55 -8.22 3.17
CA ILE A 13 36.75 -6.99 3.11
C ILE A 13 35.75 -7.07 1.96
N ILE A 14 36.10 -7.66 0.83
CA ILE A 14 35.17 -7.85 -0.29
C ILE A 14 34.09 -8.87 0.05
N LEU A 15 34.42 -9.90 0.83
CA LEU A 15 33.47 -10.93 1.25
C LEU A 15 32.45 -10.38 2.25
N THR A 16 32.84 -9.41 3.10
CA THR A 16 31.95 -8.81 4.07
C THR A 16 31.03 -7.74 3.45
N SER A 17 31.42 -7.13 2.34
CA SER A 17 30.59 -6.16 1.63
C SER A 17 29.46 -6.80 0.82
N SER A 18 29.56 -8.09 0.50
CA SER A 18 28.48 -8.81 -0.20
C SER A 18 27.39 -9.36 0.72
N LEU A 19 27.52 -9.20 2.04
CA LEU A 19 26.52 -9.64 3.02
C LEU A 19 25.56 -8.54 3.46
N ILE A 20 25.72 -7.33 2.92
CA ILE A 20 24.66 -6.32 3.02
C ILE A 20 23.66 -6.65 1.91
N SER A 21 22.88 -7.69 2.11
CA SER A 21 21.63 -7.81 1.40
C SER A 21 20.77 -6.64 1.92
N ASP A 22 20.40 -5.75 1.00
CA ASP A 22 19.30 -4.86 1.25
C ASP A 22 18.13 -5.75 1.68
N ALA A 23 17.87 -5.77 2.98
CA ALA A 23 16.60 -6.26 3.45
C ALA A 23 15.57 -5.29 2.88
N GLU A 24 15.08 -5.55 1.67
CA GLU A 24 13.86 -4.93 1.22
C GLU A 24 12.83 -5.21 2.30
N ALA A 25 12.49 -4.16 3.04
CA ALA A 25 11.33 -4.23 3.91
C ALA A 25 10.17 -4.67 3.01
N HIS A 26 9.75 -5.91 3.14
CA HIS A 26 8.56 -6.39 2.45
C HIS A 26 7.47 -5.36 2.71
N PRO A 27 6.77 -4.89 1.68
CA PRO A 27 5.69 -3.96 1.89
C PRO A 27 4.80 -4.54 2.96
N LEU A 28 4.58 -3.78 3.99
CA LEU A 28 3.74 -4.12 5.11
C LEU A 28 2.41 -4.67 4.57
N PHE A 29 1.92 -5.72 5.15
CA PHE A 29 0.61 -6.26 4.83
C PHE A 29 -0.41 -5.13 4.79
N ASN A 30 -1.21 -5.01 3.73
CA ASN A 30 -2.21 -3.97 3.55
C ASN A 30 -1.68 -2.55 3.28
N SER A 31 -0.52 -2.45 2.68
CA SER A 31 -0.09 -1.24 2.01
C SER A 31 0.23 -1.55 0.55
N GLY A 32 -0.01 -0.62 -0.31
CA GLY A 32 0.29 -0.75 -1.73
C GLY A 32 0.49 0.58 -2.40
N GLU A 33 1.13 0.54 -3.56
CA GLU A 33 1.26 1.68 -4.44
C GLU A 33 1.15 1.24 -5.89
N GLU A 34 0.57 2.09 -6.71
CA GLU A 34 0.43 1.85 -8.14
C GLU A 34 0.59 3.16 -8.90
N TRP A 35 1.33 3.11 -10.00
CA TRP A 35 1.42 4.20 -10.96
C TRP A 35 0.51 3.92 -12.15
N ILE A 36 -0.30 4.89 -12.53
CA ILE A 36 -1.00 4.91 -13.81
C ILE A 36 -0.67 6.24 -14.49
N GLY A 37 0.08 6.19 -15.60
CA GLY A 37 0.57 7.38 -16.25
C GLY A 37 1.45 8.22 -15.31
N GLU A 38 1.05 9.45 -15.08
CA GLU A 38 1.80 10.43 -14.29
C GLU A 38 1.33 10.55 -12.84
N HIS A 39 0.43 9.68 -12.40
CA HIS A 39 -0.15 9.75 -11.06
C HIS A 39 0.05 8.44 -10.29
N ARG A 40 0.51 8.57 -9.05
CA ARG A 40 0.66 7.45 -8.12
C ARG A 40 -0.36 7.54 -7.01
N VAL A 41 -1.02 6.44 -6.74
CA VAL A 41 -1.86 6.25 -5.57
C VAL A 41 -1.19 5.27 -4.63
N GLN A 42 -1.11 5.64 -3.36
CA GLN A 42 -0.69 4.77 -2.26
C GLN A 42 -1.86 4.57 -1.32
N ILE A 43 -1.99 3.35 -0.81
CA ILE A 43 -3.01 2.99 0.18
C ILE A 43 -2.35 2.27 1.35
N ALA A 44 -2.85 2.51 2.55
CA ALA A 44 -2.45 1.80 3.75
C ALA A 44 -3.60 1.74 4.74
N THR A 45 -3.54 0.78 5.65
CA THR A 45 -4.47 0.69 6.78
C THR A 45 -3.76 0.96 8.10
N LEU A 46 -4.48 1.51 9.05
CA LEU A 46 -4.02 1.71 10.41
C LEU A 46 -5.08 1.15 11.39
N PRO A 47 -4.79 0.07 12.12
CA PRO A 47 -3.55 -0.71 12.14
C PRO A 47 -3.24 -1.44 10.82
N GLU A 48 -1.99 -1.84 10.64
CA GLU A 48 -1.51 -2.54 9.42
C GLU A 48 -2.19 -3.88 9.19
N ILE A 49 -2.60 -4.54 10.25
CA ILE A 49 -3.33 -5.80 10.22
C ILE A 49 -4.69 -5.56 10.87
N PRO A 50 -5.69 -5.16 10.07
CA PRO A 50 -7.02 -4.90 10.61
C PRO A 50 -7.70 -6.19 11.04
N ALA A 51 -8.41 -6.13 12.18
CA ALA A 51 -9.26 -7.21 12.64
C ALA A 51 -10.72 -6.97 12.25
N VAL A 52 -11.45 -8.03 11.96
CA VAL A 52 -12.88 -7.98 11.69
C VAL A 52 -13.62 -7.37 12.88
N GLY A 53 -14.52 -6.43 12.63
CA GLY A 53 -15.32 -5.75 13.63
C GLY A 53 -14.62 -4.56 14.30
N GLU A 54 -13.35 -4.32 14.02
CA GLU A 54 -12.58 -3.19 14.53
C GLU A 54 -12.72 -1.99 13.60
N LYS A 55 -12.91 -0.81 14.17
CA LYS A 55 -12.87 0.43 13.42
C LYS A 55 -11.41 0.78 13.11
N ILE A 56 -11.07 0.81 11.83
CA ILE A 56 -9.73 1.10 11.35
C ILE A 56 -9.74 2.35 10.48
N GLN A 57 -8.57 2.88 10.19
CA GLN A 57 -8.42 3.94 9.20
C GLN A 57 -7.84 3.39 7.90
N VAL A 58 -8.40 3.84 6.79
CA VAL A 58 -7.83 3.67 5.45
C VAL A 58 -7.24 5.01 5.03
N LEU A 59 -5.97 4.98 4.66
CA LEU A 59 -5.19 6.16 4.28
C LEU A 59 -4.85 6.06 2.79
N VAL A 60 -5.12 7.10 2.04
CA VAL A 60 -4.77 7.20 0.62
C VAL A 60 -3.94 8.45 0.38
N ARG A 61 -2.87 8.31 -0.39
CA ARG A 61 -2.02 9.42 -0.82
C ARG A 61 -1.92 9.44 -2.33
N VAL A 62 -2.05 10.62 -2.90
CA VAL A 62 -1.97 10.84 -4.36
C VAL A 62 -0.85 11.82 -4.67
N VAL A 63 0.08 11.41 -5.53
CA VAL A 63 1.19 12.24 -5.99
C VAL A 63 1.31 12.22 -7.51
N ASP A 64 1.94 13.27 -8.04
CA ASP A 64 2.26 13.37 -9.46
C ASP A 64 3.63 12.74 -9.79
N ILE A 65 4.06 12.84 -11.03
CA ILE A 65 5.33 12.28 -11.52
C ILE A 65 6.57 12.90 -10.84
N ASP A 66 6.45 14.10 -10.30
CA ASP A 66 7.52 14.79 -9.55
C ASP A 66 7.44 14.52 -8.05
N PHE A 67 6.65 13.53 -7.63
CA PHE A 67 6.39 13.16 -6.23
C PHE A 67 5.76 14.29 -5.40
N GLN A 68 5.11 15.24 -6.08
CA GLN A 68 4.38 16.31 -5.41
C GLN A 68 2.96 15.85 -5.11
N GLU A 69 2.49 16.12 -3.91
CA GLU A 69 1.11 15.86 -3.52
C GLU A 69 0.15 16.76 -4.31
N LEU A 70 -0.95 16.16 -4.81
CA LEU A 70 -1.95 16.94 -5.52
C LEU A 70 -2.68 17.88 -4.56
N ASP A 71 -2.77 19.14 -4.92
CA ASP A 71 -3.48 20.16 -4.11
C ASP A 71 -4.96 19.81 -3.95
N GLN A 72 -5.59 19.37 -5.03
CA GLN A 72 -6.97 18.91 -5.07
C GLN A 72 -7.10 17.68 -5.94
N PHE A 73 -7.92 16.74 -5.52
CA PHE A 73 -8.27 15.56 -6.30
C PHE A 73 -9.65 15.04 -5.90
N THR A 74 -10.33 14.44 -6.85
CA THR A 74 -11.61 13.78 -6.63
C THR A 74 -11.39 12.26 -6.66
N LEU A 75 -11.81 11.57 -5.63
CA LEU A 75 -11.53 10.16 -5.44
C LEU A 75 -12.74 9.44 -4.86
N GLY A 76 -13.05 8.27 -5.41
CA GLY A 76 -14.02 7.33 -4.89
C GLY A 76 -13.37 5.98 -4.64
N ILE A 77 -13.98 5.17 -3.78
CA ILE A 77 -13.49 3.81 -3.48
C ILE A 77 -14.65 2.83 -3.61
N ARG A 78 -14.38 1.72 -4.31
CA ARG A 78 -15.27 0.56 -4.40
C ARG A 78 -14.57 -0.63 -3.77
N ILE A 79 -15.27 -1.36 -2.91
CA ILE A 79 -14.71 -2.49 -2.18
C ILE A 79 -15.42 -3.76 -2.61
N PHE A 80 -14.63 -4.78 -2.99
CA PHE A 80 -15.10 -6.07 -3.45
C PHE A 80 -14.62 -7.17 -2.50
N TYR A 81 -15.47 -8.12 -2.26
CA TYR A 81 -15.17 -9.34 -1.53
C TYR A 81 -15.77 -10.52 -2.28
N ASP A 82 -14.94 -11.54 -2.49
CA ASP A 82 -15.33 -12.76 -3.24
C ASP A 82 -16.00 -12.46 -4.59
N GLY A 83 -15.47 -11.45 -5.29
CA GLY A 83 -15.95 -11.03 -6.61
C GLY A 83 -17.18 -10.13 -6.61
N GLU A 84 -17.77 -9.84 -5.46
CA GLU A 84 -18.94 -8.98 -5.34
C GLU A 84 -18.61 -7.64 -4.70
N GLN A 85 -19.17 -6.57 -5.23
CA GLN A 85 -19.06 -5.26 -4.60
C GLN A 85 -19.89 -5.23 -3.32
N ILE A 86 -19.20 -5.05 -2.19
CA ILE A 86 -19.85 -5.04 -0.86
C ILE A 86 -20.00 -3.63 -0.31
N ASP A 87 -19.21 -2.67 -0.80
CA ASP A 87 -19.26 -1.30 -0.32
C ASP A 87 -18.80 -0.32 -1.39
N ALA A 88 -19.21 0.93 -1.26
CA ALA A 88 -18.77 2.01 -2.12
C ALA A 88 -18.79 3.35 -1.38
N PHE A 89 -17.70 4.10 -1.55
CA PHE A 89 -17.58 5.47 -1.09
C PHE A 89 -17.63 6.38 -2.32
N MET A 90 -18.68 7.19 -2.38
CA MET A 90 -18.92 8.06 -3.52
C MET A 90 -17.79 9.05 -3.76
N PRO A 91 -17.50 9.40 -5.02
CA PRO A 91 -16.47 10.37 -5.32
C PRO A 91 -16.65 11.67 -4.54
N LYS A 92 -15.57 12.11 -3.91
CA LYS A 92 -15.50 13.33 -3.13
C LYS A 92 -14.19 14.05 -3.40
N MET A 93 -14.21 15.36 -3.31
CA MET A 93 -13.01 16.19 -3.45
C MET A 93 -12.22 16.21 -2.13
N TYR A 94 -10.93 15.95 -2.23
CA TYR A 94 -9.96 16.01 -1.15
C TYR A 94 -8.86 17.02 -1.47
N GLN A 95 -8.14 17.45 -0.45
CA GLN A 95 -7.07 18.44 -0.57
C GLN A 95 -5.76 17.91 0.02
N ASN A 96 -4.66 18.52 -0.39
CA ASN A 96 -3.32 18.25 0.14
C ASN A 96 -2.84 16.79 -0.03
N GLY A 97 -3.24 16.14 -1.10
CA GLY A 97 -2.73 14.83 -1.48
C GLY A 97 -3.16 13.66 -0.61
N HIS A 98 -3.98 13.88 0.42
CA HIS A 98 -4.37 12.86 1.38
C HIS A 98 -5.88 12.71 1.51
N MET A 99 -6.29 11.45 1.66
CA MET A 99 -7.63 11.06 2.04
C MET A 99 -7.55 10.07 3.19
N GLU A 100 -8.37 10.27 4.21
CA GLU A 100 -8.54 9.37 5.34
C GLU A 100 -10.00 9.01 5.49
N MET A 101 -10.28 7.74 5.77
CA MET A 101 -11.63 7.30 6.10
C MET A 101 -11.62 6.20 7.16
N ASP A 102 -12.65 6.17 7.97
CA ASP A 102 -12.92 5.06 8.88
C ASP A 102 -13.59 3.92 8.14
N TYR A 103 -13.21 2.69 8.47
CA TYR A 103 -13.81 1.49 7.89
C TYR A 103 -13.85 0.35 8.90
N ILE A 104 -14.88 -0.52 8.77
CA ILE A 104 -15.02 -1.73 9.57
C ILE A 104 -15.16 -2.91 8.61
N PHE A 105 -14.22 -3.85 8.67
CA PHE A 105 -14.33 -5.11 7.92
C PHE A 105 -15.31 -6.04 8.63
N GLU A 106 -16.31 -6.53 7.92
CA GLU A 106 -17.29 -7.48 8.45
C GLU A 106 -16.89 -8.94 8.20
N MET A 107 -15.97 -9.17 7.25
CA MET A 107 -15.52 -10.49 6.85
C MET A 107 -13.99 -10.56 6.88
N SER A 108 -13.48 -11.72 7.27
CA SER A 108 -12.03 -11.99 7.20
C SER A 108 -11.62 -12.36 5.77
N GLY A 109 -10.35 -12.14 5.47
CA GLY A 109 -9.76 -12.47 4.18
C GLY A 109 -9.53 -11.28 3.28
N ASN A 110 -9.25 -11.56 2.02
CA ASN A 110 -8.87 -10.54 1.05
C ASN A 110 -10.06 -9.73 0.55
N HIS A 111 -9.89 -8.42 0.58
CA HIS A 111 -10.79 -7.45 -0.02
C HIS A 111 -10.06 -6.71 -1.15
N VAL A 112 -10.75 -6.50 -2.26
CA VAL A 112 -10.19 -5.72 -3.38
C VAL A 112 -10.72 -4.30 -3.28
N PHE A 113 -9.81 -3.35 -3.06
CA PHE A 113 -10.11 -1.93 -3.06
C PHE A 113 -9.80 -1.36 -4.44
N ARG A 114 -10.80 -0.84 -5.12
CA ARG A 114 -10.62 -0.07 -6.34
C ARG A 114 -10.76 1.40 -6.03
N VAL A 115 -9.65 2.11 -6.19
CA VAL A 115 -9.56 3.55 -5.97
C VAL A 115 -9.70 4.23 -7.31
N ASP A 116 -10.80 4.95 -7.50
CA ASP A 116 -11.09 5.68 -8.72
C ASP A 116 -10.67 7.14 -8.56
N LEU A 117 -9.66 7.55 -9.32
CA LEU A 117 -9.15 8.91 -9.34
C LEU A 117 -9.70 9.65 -10.56
N TYR A 118 -10.42 10.73 -10.31
CA TYR A 118 -11.10 11.52 -11.33
C TYR A 118 -10.34 12.81 -11.67
N ASP A 119 -10.63 13.37 -12.83
CA ASP A 119 -10.18 14.69 -13.27
C ASP A 119 -8.66 14.86 -13.42
N VAL A 120 -7.91 13.76 -13.56
CA VAL A 120 -6.45 13.79 -13.77
C VAL A 120 -6.03 13.28 -15.14
N SER A 121 -6.88 12.54 -15.82
CA SER A 121 -6.62 12.00 -17.15
C SER A 121 -6.99 13.02 -18.24
N LYS A 122 -6.18 13.06 -19.31
CA LYS A 122 -6.41 13.94 -20.45
C LYS A 122 -7.69 13.62 -21.24
N ASP A 123 -8.13 12.36 -21.18
CA ASP A 123 -9.35 11.89 -21.85
C ASP A 123 -10.62 12.02 -20.99
N GLY A 124 -10.49 12.53 -19.78
CA GLY A 124 -11.59 12.74 -18.83
C GLY A 124 -12.07 11.46 -18.15
N GLN A 125 -11.44 10.32 -18.39
CA GLN A 125 -11.80 9.06 -17.74
C GLN A 125 -11.17 8.94 -16.37
N ALA A 126 -11.84 8.23 -15.44
CA ALA A 126 -11.27 7.90 -14.16
C ALA A 126 -10.12 6.90 -14.31
N LEU A 127 -9.07 7.08 -13.52
CA LEU A 127 -8.01 6.12 -13.37
C LEU A 127 -8.35 5.19 -12.21
N THR A 128 -8.42 3.89 -12.45
CA THR A 128 -8.76 2.90 -11.44
C THR A 128 -7.51 2.14 -10.97
N TYR A 129 -7.19 2.33 -9.70
CA TYR A 129 -6.10 1.65 -9.00
C TYR A 129 -6.68 0.48 -8.20
N THR A 130 -6.01 -0.67 -8.22
CA THR A 130 -6.51 -1.87 -7.56
C THR A 130 -5.53 -2.35 -6.50
N PHE A 131 -6.03 -2.51 -5.27
CA PHE A 131 -5.24 -2.93 -4.12
C PHE A 131 -5.92 -4.10 -3.42
N ASN A 132 -5.12 -4.99 -2.85
CA ASN A 132 -5.58 -6.09 -2.02
C ASN A 132 -5.32 -5.76 -0.55
N ILE A 133 -6.37 -5.80 0.26
CA ILE A 133 -6.31 -5.53 1.70
C ILE A 133 -6.98 -6.69 2.43
N SER A 134 -6.27 -7.29 3.37
CA SER A 134 -6.74 -8.44 4.13
C SER A 134 -7.10 -8.06 5.56
N ALA A 135 -8.25 -8.53 6.01
CA ALA A 135 -8.68 -8.46 7.40
C ALA A 135 -8.56 -9.81 8.09
N GLN A 136 -8.19 -9.80 9.35
CA GLN A 136 -8.00 -11.02 10.15
C GLN A 136 -9.17 -11.23 11.10
N ASN A 137 -9.50 -12.51 11.32
CA ASN A 137 -10.38 -12.86 12.41
C ASN A 137 -9.63 -12.65 13.74
N PRO A 138 -10.13 -11.81 14.67
CA PRO A 138 -9.44 -11.52 15.92
C PRO A 138 -9.22 -12.75 16.82
N PHE A 139 -10.01 -13.79 16.62
CA PHE A 139 -9.90 -15.04 17.38
C PHE A 139 -9.06 -16.12 16.68
N GLY A 140 -8.58 -15.86 15.47
CA GLY A 140 -7.83 -16.84 14.67
C GLY A 140 -6.52 -17.30 15.31
N PHE A 141 -5.88 -16.47 16.11
CA PHE A 141 -4.65 -16.81 16.81
C PHE A 141 -4.84 -17.70 18.03
N ILE A 142 -6.03 -17.72 18.61
CA ILE A 142 -6.31 -18.50 19.83
C ILE A 142 -6.40 -20.00 19.52
N PHE A 143 -6.75 -20.35 18.27
CA PHE A 143 -6.97 -21.73 17.85
C PHE A 143 -5.75 -22.39 17.17
N ILE A 144 -4.67 -21.65 16.96
CA ILE A 144 -3.44 -22.12 16.28
C ILE A 144 -2.31 -22.44 17.28
N SER A 145 -2.47 -22.06 18.53
CA SER A 145 -1.45 -22.32 19.58
C SER A 145 -1.51 -23.74 20.13
#